data_041a43b1ab8549c78a1aa574ba5821cc
#
_entry.id   041a43b1ab8549c78a1aa574ba5821cc
#
_cell.length_a   1.000
_cell.length_b   1.000
_cell.length_c   1.000
_cell.angle_alpha   90.00
_cell.angle_beta   90.00
_cell.angle_gamma   90.00
#
_symmetry.space_group_name_H-M   'P 1'
#
loop_
_entity.id
_entity.type
_entity.pdbx_description
1 polymer ?
#
loop_
_entity_poly.entity_id
_entity_poly.type
_entity_poly.pdbx_seq_one_letter_code
_entity_poly.pdbx_strand_id
1 'polypeptide(L)'
;LITGVTGQDGAYLAELLLSKGYTVHGLKRRSSQFNTQRVDHLYQDPHVEHPRFVLHHGDLADGSSLLRLMQQVQPDEVYNLGAMSHVAVSFEMPEYTADVDGLGTLRLLEAIRSLGLARKTRFYQASSSELYGQVRETPQSETTPFYPRSPYGVAKLYAYWITVNY
;
A
#
# COMPACT_ATOMS: atom_id res chain seq x y z
N LEU A 1 5.91 -6.26 -5.16
CA LEU A 1 4.81 -6.46 -4.22
C LEU A 1 3.85 -5.28 -4.28
N ILE A 2 2.53 -5.53 -4.33
CA ILE A 2 1.48 -4.49 -4.34
C ILE A 2 0.56 -4.73 -3.15
N THR A 3 0.45 -3.77 -2.23
CA THR A 3 -0.63 -3.74 -1.25
C THR A 3 -1.86 -3.07 -1.87
N GLY A 4 -3.08 -3.47 -1.45
CA GLY A 4 -4.29 -2.94 -2.07
C GLY A 4 -4.48 -3.36 -3.53
N VAL A 5 -3.92 -4.50 -3.92
CA VAL A 5 -3.96 -5.03 -5.29
C VAL A 5 -5.37 -5.23 -5.84
N THR A 6 -6.36 -5.44 -4.97
CA THR A 6 -7.77 -5.61 -5.32
C THR A 6 -8.53 -4.29 -5.52
N GLY A 7 -7.88 -3.16 -5.25
CA GLY A 7 -8.40 -1.83 -5.56
C GLY A 7 -8.26 -1.48 -7.04
N GLN A 8 -8.78 -0.31 -7.44
CA GLN A 8 -8.73 0.14 -8.83
C GLN A 8 -7.27 0.29 -9.32
N ASP A 9 -6.49 1.13 -8.66
CA ASP A 9 -5.11 1.42 -9.06
C ASP A 9 -4.21 0.18 -8.94
N GLY A 10 -4.43 -0.63 -7.88
CA GLY A 10 -3.69 -1.87 -7.67
C GLY A 10 -3.91 -2.89 -8.78
N ALA A 11 -5.14 -3.03 -9.26
CA ALA A 11 -5.47 -3.94 -10.35
C ALA A 11 -4.83 -3.49 -11.67
N TYR A 12 -4.97 -2.22 -12.05
CA TYR A 12 -4.35 -1.68 -13.26
C TYR A 12 -2.81 -1.75 -13.21
N LEU A 13 -2.22 -1.47 -12.03
CA LEU A 13 -0.78 -1.61 -11.86
C LEU A 13 -0.32 -3.06 -12.02
N ALA A 14 -1.09 -4.01 -11.47
CA ALA A 14 -0.78 -5.43 -11.63
C ALA A 14 -0.79 -5.85 -13.11
N GLU A 15 -1.81 -5.45 -13.88
CA GLU A 15 -1.88 -5.69 -15.33
C GLU A 15 -0.66 -5.10 -16.06
N LEU A 16 -0.34 -3.85 -15.78
CA LEU A 16 0.79 -3.16 -16.39
C LEU A 16 2.12 -3.88 -16.10
N LEU A 17 2.37 -4.25 -14.84
CA LEU A 17 3.61 -4.90 -14.45
C LEU A 17 3.71 -6.31 -15.07
N LEU A 18 2.61 -7.06 -15.10
CA LEU A 18 2.56 -8.36 -15.78
C LEU A 18 2.87 -8.25 -17.27
N SER A 19 2.33 -7.23 -17.95
CA SER A 19 2.61 -6.97 -19.37
C SER A 19 4.08 -6.63 -19.63
N LYS A 20 4.77 -6.05 -18.64
CA LYS A 20 6.19 -5.71 -18.67
C LYS A 20 7.12 -6.87 -18.27
N GLY A 21 6.59 -8.04 -17.96
CA GLY A 21 7.38 -9.22 -17.62
C GLY A 21 7.67 -9.41 -16.13
N TYR A 22 7.11 -8.60 -15.25
CA TYR A 22 7.27 -8.77 -13.80
C TYR A 22 6.55 -10.01 -13.29
N THR A 23 7.04 -10.56 -12.18
CA THR A 23 6.26 -11.40 -11.28
C THR A 23 5.60 -10.49 -10.22
N VAL A 24 4.29 -10.53 -10.14
CA VAL A 24 3.50 -9.65 -9.27
C VAL A 24 2.96 -10.43 -8.08
N HIS A 25 3.34 -9.99 -6.89
CA HIS A 25 2.80 -10.47 -5.63
C HIS A 25 1.80 -9.44 -5.10
N GLY A 26 0.55 -9.82 -4.94
CA GLY A 26 -0.52 -8.95 -4.45
C GLY A 26 -0.93 -9.28 -3.02
N LEU A 27 -0.94 -8.28 -2.14
CA LEU A 27 -1.49 -8.40 -0.79
C LEU A 27 -2.97 -8.07 -0.78
N LYS A 28 -3.81 -9.00 -0.31
CA LYS A 28 -5.24 -8.80 -0.09
C LYS A 28 -5.63 -9.10 1.35
N ARG A 29 -6.58 -8.32 1.88
CA ARG A 29 -7.16 -8.62 3.20
C ARG A 29 -8.12 -9.82 3.12
N ARG A 30 -8.22 -10.58 4.21
CA ARG A 30 -9.29 -11.54 4.37
C ARG A 30 -10.62 -10.81 4.55
N SER A 31 -11.59 -11.11 3.71
CA SER A 31 -12.95 -10.58 3.78
C SER A 31 -13.96 -11.73 3.73
N SER A 32 -15.10 -11.56 4.36
CA SER A 32 -16.24 -12.48 4.23
C SER A 32 -16.94 -12.35 2.88
N GLN A 33 -16.78 -11.23 2.19
CA GLN A 33 -17.28 -10.99 0.83
C GLN A 33 -16.16 -11.17 -0.19
N PHE A 34 -16.52 -11.52 -1.42
CA PHE A 34 -15.58 -11.56 -2.54
C PHE A 34 -15.08 -10.13 -2.82
N ASN A 35 -13.76 -9.97 -2.78
CA ASN A 35 -13.10 -8.68 -3.00
C ASN A 35 -12.00 -8.73 -4.07
N THR A 36 -11.98 -9.77 -4.91
CA THR A 36 -10.94 -10.01 -5.92
C THR A 36 -11.40 -9.76 -7.34
N GLN A 37 -12.66 -9.37 -7.56
CA GLN A 37 -13.28 -9.25 -8.89
C GLN A 37 -12.44 -8.48 -9.92
N ARG A 38 -11.70 -7.43 -9.48
CA ARG A 38 -10.84 -6.64 -10.37
C ARG A 38 -9.58 -7.37 -10.83
N VAL A 39 -9.20 -8.44 -10.14
CA VAL A 39 -7.98 -9.21 -10.43
C VAL A 39 -8.23 -10.69 -10.73
N ASP A 40 -9.50 -11.12 -10.75
CA ASP A 40 -9.87 -12.52 -11.02
C ASP A 40 -9.38 -12.98 -12.40
N HIS A 41 -9.40 -12.10 -13.40
CA HIS A 41 -8.91 -12.39 -14.75
C HIS A 41 -7.37 -12.56 -14.81
N LEU A 42 -6.65 -12.13 -13.79
CA LEU A 42 -5.19 -12.31 -13.66
C LEU A 42 -4.83 -13.59 -12.91
N TYR A 43 -5.84 -14.25 -12.31
CA TYR A 43 -5.62 -15.44 -11.49
C TYR A 43 -4.90 -16.53 -12.26
N GLN A 44 -3.91 -17.11 -11.63
CA GLN A 44 -3.21 -18.30 -12.10
C GLN A 44 -3.31 -19.38 -11.03
N ASP A 45 -3.49 -20.64 -11.48
CA ASP A 45 -3.51 -21.76 -10.56
C ASP A 45 -2.17 -21.83 -9.82
N PRO A 46 -2.15 -21.90 -8.46
CA PRO A 46 -0.92 -21.99 -7.69
C PRO A 46 -0.07 -23.24 -8.01
N HIS A 47 -0.66 -24.26 -8.68
CA HIS A 47 0.06 -25.45 -9.11
C HIS A 47 0.75 -25.31 -10.49
N VAL A 48 0.51 -24.19 -11.18
CA VAL A 48 1.25 -23.87 -12.41
C VAL A 48 2.70 -23.58 -12.05
N GLU A 49 3.60 -24.13 -12.85
CA GLU A 49 5.02 -23.89 -12.69
C GLU A 49 5.35 -22.41 -12.96
N HIS A 50 5.93 -21.73 -11.96
CA HIS A 50 6.28 -20.30 -12.00
C HIS A 50 5.12 -19.34 -12.29
N PRO A 51 4.07 -19.28 -11.42
CA PRO A 51 2.99 -18.33 -11.59
C PRO A 51 3.53 -16.89 -11.50
N ARG A 52 3.10 -16.04 -12.45
CA ARG A 52 3.54 -14.64 -12.50
C ARG A 52 2.67 -13.71 -11.70
N PHE A 53 1.48 -14.14 -11.30
CA PHE A 53 0.58 -13.40 -10.40
C PHE A 53 0.22 -14.26 -9.20
N VAL A 54 0.63 -13.82 -8.01
CA VAL A 54 0.43 -14.55 -6.75
C VAL A 54 -0.27 -13.67 -5.74
N LEU A 55 -1.40 -14.13 -5.20
CA LEU A 55 -2.14 -13.44 -4.14
C LEU A 55 -1.79 -13.98 -2.77
N HIS A 56 -1.49 -13.08 -1.85
CA HIS A 56 -1.19 -13.37 -0.45
C HIS A 56 -2.25 -12.76 0.46
N HIS A 57 -2.56 -13.45 1.55
CA HIS A 57 -3.38 -12.91 2.62
C HIS A 57 -2.50 -12.17 3.64
N GLY A 58 -2.94 -10.98 4.04
CA GLY A 58 -2.32 -10.19 5.11
C GLY A 58 -3.06 -8.88 5.31
N ASP A 59 -2.65 -8.12 6.29
CA ASP A 59 -3.25 -6.83 6.65
C ASP A 59 -2.16 -5.83 7.00
N LEU A 60 -2.32 -4.56 6.63
CA LEU A 60 -1.41 -3.49 7.02
C LEU A 60 -1.41 -3.23 8.54
N ALA A 61 -2.46 -3.66 9.24
CA ALA A 61 -2.53 -3.65 10.69
C ALA A 61 -1.74 -4.79 11.36
N ASP A 62 -1.31 -5.82 10.59
CA ASP A 62 -0.59 -6.98 11.13
C ASP A 62 0.88 -7.02 10.67
N GLY A 63 1.78 -6.45 11.50
CA GLY A 63 3.21 -6.42 11.20
C GLY A 63 3.85 -7.80 11.05
N SER A 64 3.35 -8.82 11.74
CA SER A 64 3.88 -10.18 11.66
C SER A 64 3.61 -10.82 10.30
N SER A 65 2.41 -10.63 9.76
CA SER A 65 2.05 -11.11 8.41
C SER A 65 2.86 -10.39 7.33
N LEU A 66 3.06 -9.08 7.48
CA LEU A 66 3.86 -8.28 6.56
C LEU A 66 5.33 -8.68 6.57
N LEU A 67 5.92 -8.86 7.74
CA LEU A 67 7.31 -9.31 7.86
C LEU A 67 7.54 -10.69 7.21
N ARG A 68 6.64 -11.64 7.48
CA ARG A 68 6.69 -12.97 6.87
C ARG A 68 6.57 -12.91 5.35
N LEU A 69 5.63 -12.09 4.83
CA LEU A 69 5.44 -11.91 3.40
C LEU A 69 6.69 -11.29 2.75
N MET A 70 7.24 -10.24 3.34
CA MET A 70 8.45 -9.59 2.86
C MET A 70 9.65 -10.55 2.86
N GLN A 71 9.78 -11.39 3.87
CA GLN A 71 10.82 -12.42 3.96
C GLN A 71 10.66 -13.49 2.87
N GLN A 72 9.43 -13.91 2.60
CA GLN A 72 9.14 -14.94 1.58
C GLN A 72 9.36 -14.41 0.16
N VAL A 73 8.90 -13.19 -0.12
CA VAL A 73 8.90 -12.61 -1.48
C VAL A 73 10.22 -11.92 -1.80
N GLN A 74 10.83 -11.25 -0.83
CA GLN A 74 12.02 -10.41 -1.01
C GLN A 74 11.92 -9.49 -2.24
N PRO A 75 10.89 -8.63 -2.32
CA PRO A 75 10.55 -7.91 -3.52
C PRO A 75 11.64 -6.90 -3.92
N ASP A 76 11.80 -6.70 -5.23
CA ASP A 76 12.64 -5.62 -5.77
C ASP A 76 11.91 -4.27 -5.68
N GLU A 77 10.58 -4.29 -5.73
CA GLU A 77 9.73 -3.11 -5.68
C GLU A 77 8.50 -3.36 -4.80
N VAL A 78 8.15 -2.39 -3.96
CA VAL A 78 6.94 -2.38 -3.13
C VAL A 78 6.10 -1.17 -3.48
N TYR A 79 4.87 -1.40 -3.89
CA TYR A 79 3.85 -0.37 -4.15
C TYR A 79 2.80 -0.43 -3.04
N ASN A 80 2.88 0.51 -2.10
CA ASN A 80 1.93 0.59 -1.00
C ASN A 80 0.72 1.45 -1.40
N LEU A 81 -0.31 0.78 -1.94
CA LEU A 81 -1.57 1.40 -2.36
C LEU A 81 -2.73 1.09 -1.40
N GLY A 82 -2.53 0.13 -0.50
CA GLY A 82 -3.54 -0.24 0.50
C GLY A 82 -3.79 0.89 1.50
N ALA A 83 -5.06 1.23 1.72
CA ALA A 83 -5.46 2.25 2.67
C ALA A 83 -6.94 2.09 3.08
N MET A 84 -7.31 2.66 4.22
CA MET A 84 -8.69 3.01 4.53
C MET A 84 -8.94 4.41 3.96
N SER A 85 -9.26 4.50 2.66
CA SER A 85 -9.20 5.73 1.88
C SER A 85 -10.48 6.58 1.86
N HIS A 86 -11.48 6.24 2.70
CA HIS A 86 -12.72 6.99 2.75
C HIS A 86 -12.68 8.10 3.81
N VAL A 87 -12.58 9.37 3.37
CA VAL A 87 -12.38 10.52 4.26
C VAL A 87 -13.47 10.63 5.33
N ALA A 88 -14.76 10.53 4.97
CA ALA A 88 -15.83 10.63 5.96
C ALA A 88 -15.75 9.50 7.00
N VAL A 89 -15.54 8.26 6.58
CA VAL A 89 -15.40 7.10 7.48
C VAL A 89 -14.19 7.24 8.40
N SER A 90 -13.16 7.98 8.02
CA SER A 90 -12.00 8.21 8.88
C SER A 90 -12.35 8.94 10.19
N PHE A 91 -13.43 9.74 10.21
CA PHE A 91 -13.94 10.37 11.43
C PHE A 91 -14.70 9.38 12.32
N GLU A 92 -15.26 8.33 11.75
CA GLU A 92 -15.96 7.28 12.50
C GLU A 92 -14.97 6.22 13.03
N MET A 93 -13.87 6.00 12.33
CA MET A 93 -12.85 4.99 12.61
C MET A 93 -11.42 5.57 12.62
N PRO A 94 -11.15 6.62 13.45
CA PRO A 94 -9.88 7.34 13.36
C PRO A 94 -8.66 6.49 13.77
N GLU A 95 -8.79 5.65 14.78
CA GLU A 95 -7.71 4.76 15.23
C GLU A 95 -7.36 3.72 14.16
N TYR A 96 -8.37 3.07 13.58
CA TYR A 96 -8.14 2.11 12.49
C TYR A 96 -7.50 2.77 11.26
N THR A 97 -7.95 3.98 10.92
CA THR A 97 -7.36 4.77 9.83
C THR A 97 -5.89 5.08 10.11
N ALA A 98 -5.56 5.54 11.31
CA ALA A 98 -4.17 5.83 11.69
C ALA A 98 -3.32 4.55 11.69
N ASP A 99 -3.85 3.45 12.19
CA ASP A 99 -3.15 2.16 12.26
C ASP A 99 -2.84 1.58 10.87
N VAL A 100 -3.83 1.58 9.98
CA VAL A 100 -3.66 1.04 8.62
C VAL A 100 -2.83 1.96 7.73
N ASP A 101 -3.21 3.24 7.65
CA ASP A 101 -2.65 4.18 6.67
C ASP A 101 -1.30 4.77 7.12
N GLY A 102 -1.16 5.03 8.40
CA GLY A 102 0.08 5.55 8.99
C GLY A 102 1.03 4.44 9.44
N LEU A 103 0.65 3.71 10.48
CA LEU A 103 1.52 2.67 11.05
C LEU A 103 1.71 1.48 10.10
N GLY A 104 0.74 1.18 9.23
CA GLY A 104 0.89 0.15 8.19
C GLY A 104 2.05 0.45 7.25
N THR A 105 2.23 1.72 6.86
CA THR A 105 3.39 2.18 6.09
C THR A 105 4.70 1.96 6.85
N LEU A 106 4.74 2.34 8.13
CA LEU A 106 5.91 2.11 8.98
C LEU A 106 6.25 0.62 9.10
N ARG A 107 5.25 -0.26 9.27
CA ARG A 107 5.46 -1.72 9.35
C ARG A 107 6.13 -2.29 8.09
N LEU A 108 5.74 -1.81 6.90
CA LEU A 108 6.39 -2.21 5.65
C LEU A 108 7.84 -1.73 5.57
N LEU A 109 8.09 -0.48 5.92
CA LEU A 109 9.45 0.09 5.95
C LEU A 109 10.34 -0.63 6.96
N GLU A 110 9.82 -0.92 8.16
CA GLU A 110 10.53 -1.71 9.17
C GLU A 110 10.80 -3.14 8.72
N ALA A 111 9.88 -3.77 8.00
CA ALA A 111 10.11 -5.09 7.42
C ALA A 111 11.25 -5.05 6.39
N ILE A 112 11.28 -4.05 5.50
CA ILE A 112 12.37 -3.83 4.53
C ILE A 112 13.70 -3.65 5.27
N ARG A 113 13.73 -2.78 6.28
CA ARG A 113 14.93 -2.48 7.07
C ARG A 113 15.44 -3.71 7.84
N SER A 114 14.54 -4.38 8.56
CA SER A 114 14.88 -5.52 9.42
C SER A 114 15.37 -6.74 8.65
N LEU A 115 14.90 -6.92 7.40
CA LEU A 115 15.34 -7.99 6.51
C LEU A 115 16.59 -7.63 5.69
N GLY A 116 17.16 -6.44 5.89
CA GLY A 116 18.34 -5.98 5.14
C GLY A 116 18.07 -5.68 3.66
N LEU A 117 16.81 -5.43 3.30
CA LEU A 117 16.39 -5.22 1.91
C LEU A 117 16.52 -3.76 1.43
N ALA A 118 16.91 -2.83 2.29
CA ALA A 118 16.92 -1.39 2.00
C ALA A 118 17.76 -0.99 0.76
N ARG A 119 18.80 -1.77 0.43
CA ARG A 119 19.63 -1.53 -0.77
C ARG A 119 19.06 -2.14 -2.05
N LYS A 120 18.13 -3.08 -1.90
CA LYS A 120 17.52 -3.83 -3.02
C LYS A 120 16.14 -3.30 -3.36
N THR A 121 15.30 -3.13 -2.34
CA THR A 121 13.87 -2.85 -2.51
C THR A 121 13.59 -1.35 -2.69
N ARG A 122 12.97 -1.00 -3.81
CA ARG A 122 12.40 0.34 -4.04
C ARG A 122 11.01 0.40 -3.44
N PHE A 123 10.71 1.47 -2.71
CA PHE A 123 9.42 1.64 -2.06
C PHE A 123 8.66 2.84 -2.64
N TYR A 124 7.43 2.59 -3.06
CA TYR A 124 6.48 3.61 -3.49
C TYR A 124 5.35 3.73 -2.48
N GLN A 125 5.13 4.92 -1.95
CA GLN A 125 3.99 5.25 -1.09
C GLN A 125 2.97 6.06 -1.86
N ALA A 126 1.77 5.51 -2.04
CA ALA A 126 0.66 6.31 -2.56
C ALA A 126 0.30 7.41 -1.56
N SER A 127 0.40 8.66 -2.01
CA SER A 127 0.04 9.82 -1.21
C SER A 127 -1.41 10.26 -1.46
N SER A 128 -1.75 11.50 -1.12
CA SER A 128 -3.10 12.03 -1.28
C SER A 128 -3.07 13.56 -1.34
N SER A 129 -3.96 14.16 -2.13
CA SER A 129 -4.23 15.61 -2.09
C SER A 129 -4.79 16.07 -0.74
N GLU A 130 -5.34 15.15 0.07
CA GLU A 130 -5.83 15.44 1.43
C GLU A 130 -4.71 15.88 2.39
N LEU A 131 -3.42 15.71 2.02
CA LEU A 131 -2.31 16.28 2.76
C LEU A 131 -2.38 17.81 2.78
N TYR A 132 -2.80 18.44 1.67
CA TYR A 132 -2.96 19.88 1.58
C TYR A 132 -4.17 20.38 2.37
N GLY A 133 -5.24 19.60 2.44
CA GLY A 133 -6.43 19.87 3.25
C GLY A 133 -6.99 21.27 3.04
N GLN A 134 -6.85 22.15 4.04
CA GLN A 134 -7.16 23.57 3.89
C GLN A 134 -5.99 24.26 3.18
N VAL A 135 -6.03 24.26 1.86
CA VAL A 135 -4.95 24.74 1.00
C VAL A 135 -4.49 26.16 1.38
N ARG A 136 -3.17 26.37 1.37
CA ARG A 136 -2.55 27.64 1.74
C ARG A 136 -2.22 28.51 0.54
N GLU A 137 -2.15 27.89 -0.65
CA GLU A 137 -1.91 28.58 -1.92
C GLU A 137 -2.59 27.82 -3.07
N THR A 138 -2.87 28.52 -4.15
CA THR A 138 -3.48 27.96 -5.36
C THR A 138 -2.80 28.58 -6.58
N PRO A 139 -2.30 27.79 -7.54
CA PRO A 139 -2.23 26.32 -7.52
C PRO A 139 -1.21 25.80 -6.48
N GLN A 140 -1.38 24.54 -6.03
CA GLN A 140 -0.40 23.88 -5.17
C GLN A 140 0.85 23.50 -5.96
N SER A 141 1.98 23.45 -5.23
CA SER A 141 3.28 23.01 -5.72
C SER A 141 3.93 22.06 -4.71
N GLU A 142 5.14 21.57 -5.01
CA GLU A 142 5.90 20.72 -4.08
C GLU A 142 6.31 21.45 -2.80
N THR A 143 6.31 22.79 -2.79
CA THR A 143 6.63 23.62 -1.62
C THR A 143 5.41 24.08 -0.85
N THR A 144 4.19 23.80 -1.33
CA THR A 144 2.95 24.17 -0.65
C THR A 144 2.86 23.48 0.72
N PRO A 145 2.69 24.22 1.83
CA PRO A 145 2.59 23.63 3.16
C PRO A 145 1.39 22.69 3.27
N PHE A 146 1.60 21.53 3.90
CA PHE A 146 0.52 20.62 4.23
C PHE A 146 -0.32 21.14 5.39
N TYR A 147 -1.63 20.97 5.28
CA TYR A 147 -2.58 21.35 6.35
C TYR A 147 -3.79 20.41 6.35
N PRO A 148 -3.61 19.09 6.67
CA PRO A 148 -4.69 18.11 6.62
C PRO A 148 -5.84 18.48 7.55
N ARG A 149 -7.07 18.12 7.16
CA ARG A 149 -8.31 18.44 7.88
C ARG A 149 -9.15 17.20 8.18
N SER A 150 -8.56 16.01 8.07
CA SER A 150 -9.22 14.74 8.37
C SER A 150 -8.25 13.75 9.01
N PRO A 151 -8.74 12.78 9.81
CA PRO A 151 -7.89 11.68 10.30
C PRO A 151 -7.18 10.94 9.17
N TYR A 152 -7.85 10.73 8.03
CA TYR A 152 -7.23 10.18 6.82
C TYR A 152 -6.06 11.03 6.33
N GLY A 153 -6.26 12.34 6.16
CA GLY A 153 -5.22 13.26 5.72
C GLY A 153 -4.01 13.27 6.65
N VAL A 154 -4.25 13.25 7.98
CA VAL A 154 -3.17 13.17 8.99
C VAL A 154 -2.42 11.84 8.91
N ALA A 155 -3.12 10.71 8.77
CA ALA A 155 -2.48 9.39 8.64
C ALA A 155 -1.62 9.31 7.36
N LYS A 156 -2.11 9.86 6.25
CA LYS A 156 -1.37 9.92 4.98
C LYS A 156 -0.18 10.89 5.07
N LEU A 157 -0.28 11.97 5.85
CA LEU A 157 0.84 12.87 6.10
C LEU A 157 1.94 12.19 6.94
N TYR A 158 1.57 11.40 7.95
CA TYR A 158 2.53 10.56 8.66
C TYR A 158 3.23 9.58 7.69
N ALA A 159 2.43 8.88 6.85
CA ALA A 159 2.98 7.94 5.86
C ALA A 159 3.96 8.62 4.89
N TYR A 160 3.66 9.83 4.44
CA TYR A 160 4.57 10.64 3.60
C TYR A 160 5.89 10.90 4.32
N TRP A 161 5.86 11.49 5.51
CA TRP A 161 7.07 11.87 6.22
C TRP A 161 7.90 10.68 6.69
N ILE A 162 7.25 9.59 7.14
CA ILE A 162 8.01 8.41 7.55
C ILE A 162 8.71 7.76 6.36
N THR A 163 8.08 7.78 5.17
CA THR A 163 8.70 7.27 3.94
C THR A 163 9.91 8.12 3.53
N VAL A 164 9.82 9.44 3.64
CA VAL A 164 10.94 10.36 3.34
C VAL A 164 12.13 10.16 4.29
N ASN A 165 11.85 9.77 5.55
CA ASN A 165 12.87 9.61 6.57
C ASN A 165 13.58 8.24 6.54
N TYR A 166 13.00 7.22 5.89
CA TYR A 166 13.59 5.89 5.75
C TYR A 166 14.44 5.75 4.51
#